data_438c1d73f39559c260ae3becf9db9ed4
#
_entry.id   438c1d73f39559c260ae3becf9db9ed4
#
_cell.length_a   1.000
_cell.length_b   1.000
_cell.length_c   1.000
_cell.angle_alpha   90.00
_cell.angle_beta   90.00
_cell.angle_gamma   90.00
#
_symmetry.space_group_name_H-M   'P 1'
#
loop_
_entity.id
_entity.type
_entity.pdbx_description
1 polymer ?
#
loop_
_entity_poly.entity_id
_entity_poly.type
_entity_poly.pdbx_seq_one_letter_code
_entity_poly.pdbx_strand_id
1 'polypeptide(L)'
;MKIFISGITGKVGQLLTPMILEDKQLELVGGSCSSRSSKIGQDIGKLIGQKREEINIGEDIPQSISIDLIIDFSSPAGSMIALETALDKGIPILIGTTGFNSQQKDDITKASRKIPVLLASNTSPGIAILKNLISHSRNIIKEDFSLNISEIHHAEKKDAPSGTAIDLEETI
;
A
#
# COMPACT_ATOMS: atom_id res chain seq x y z
N MET A 1 12.04 2.08 -14.53
CA MET A 1 10.59 2.04 -14.23
C MET A 1 10.23 3.26 -13.39
N LYS A 2 9.26 4.05 -13.83
CA LYS A 2 8.84 5.31 -13.19
C LYS A 2 7.80 5.06 -12.09
N ILE A 3 8.13 5.38 -10.87
CA ILE A 3 7.30 5.11 -9.69
C ILE A 3 6.76 6.39 -9.09
N PHE A 4 5.49 6.39 -8.76
CA PHE A 4 4.83 7.41 -7.95
C PHE A 4 4.40 6.81 -6.62
N ILE A 5 4.63 7.52 -5.50
CA ILE A 5 4.24 7.07 -4.16
C ILE A 5 3.05 7.89 -3.65
N SER A 6 1.90 7.27 -3.50
CA SER A 6 0.76 7.83 -2.76
C SER A 6 0.94 7.55 -1.27
N GLY A 7 0.87 8.59 -0.44
CA GLY A 7 1.18 8.50 0.99
C GLY A 7 2.67 8.58 1.32
N ILE A 8 3.46 9.30 0.51
CA ILE A 8 4.92 9.39 0.64
C ILE A 8 5.40 9.91 2.01
N THR A 9 4.60 10.71 2.69
CA THR A 9 4.92 11.26 4.02
C THR A 9 4.64 10.30 5.17
N GLY A 10 4.01 9.15 4.88
CA GLY A 10 3.75 8.09 5.85
C GLY A 10 4.99 7.27 6.19
N LYS A 11 4.90 6.44 7.24
CA LYS A 11 6.03 5.59 7.69
C LYS A 11 6.58 4.72 6.54
N VAL A 12 5.72 4.04 5.80
CA VAL A 12 6.13 3.16 4.68
C VAL A 12 6.65 3.99 3.51
N GLY A 13 5.97 5.08 3.14
CA GLY A 13 6.40 5.96 2.05
C GLY A 13 7.81 6.50 2.26
N GLN A 14 8.14 6.94 3.50
CA GLN A 14 9.47 7.41 3.83
C GLN A 14 10.55 6.32 3.81
N LEU A 15 10.19 5.05 4.05
CA LEU A 15 11.11 3.92 3.94
C LEU A 15 11.34 3.51 2.48
N LEU A 16 10.30 3.54 1.65
CA LEU A 16 10.39 3.20 0.23
C LEU A 16 11.17 4.23 -0.59
N THR A 17 11.04 5.50 -0.22
CA THR A 17 11.65 6.61 -0.97
C THR A 17 13.16 6.43 -1.18
N PRO A 18 14.00 6.24 -0.15
CA PRO A 18 15.44 6.03 -0.34
C PRO A 18 15.74 4.75 -1.13
N MET A 19 14.97 3.69 -0.93
CA MET A 19 15.19 2.43 -1.66
C MET A 19 14.97 2.60 -3.16
N ILE A 20 13.98 3.38 -3.56
CA ILE A 20 13.71 3.68 -4.97
C ILE A 20 14.77 4.60 -5.56
N LEU A 21 15.23 5.61 -4.81
CA LEU A 21 16.27 6.55 -5.25
C LEU A 21 17.65 5.88 -5.40
N GLU A 22 17.94 4.83 -4.65
CA GLU A 22 19.19 4.08 -4.71
C GLU A 22 19.22 3.02 -5.82
N ASP A 23 18.04 2.56 -6.28
CA ASP A 23 17.94 1.54 -7.32
C ASP A 23 18.06 2.13 -8.71
N LYS A 24 19.09 1.69 -9.47
CA LYS A 24 19.37 2.19 -10.82
C LYS A 24 18.31 1.85 -11.87
N GLN A 25 17.39 0.92 -11.59
CA GLN A 25 16.33 0.52 -12.50
C GLN A 25 15.02 1.27 -12.23
N LEU A 26 14.95 1.96 -11.08
CA LEU A 26 13.79 2.69 -10.63
C LEU A 26 14.03 4.21 -10.72
N GLU A 27 12.97 4.95 -10.98
CA GLU A 27 12.96 6.41 -11.04
C GLU A 27 11.76 6.89 -10.21
N LEU A 28 12.01 7.60 -9.12
CA LEU A 28 10.94 8.24 -8.38
C LEU A 28 10.52 9.51 -9.11
N VAL A 29 9.30 9.54 -9.65
CA VAL A 29 8.79 10.67 -10.44
C VAL A 29 7.88 11.60 -9.66
N GLY A 30 7.50 11.23 -8.43
CA GLY A 30 6.67 12.05 -7.57
C GLY A 30 6.15 11.32 -6.36
N GLY A 31 5.48 12.07 -5.51
CA GLY A 31 4.77 11.52 -4.36
C GLY A 31 3.70 12.47 -3.85
N SER A 32 2.60 11.91 -3.33
CA SER A 32 1.50 12.70 -2.77
C SER A 32 1.28 12.41 -1.29
N CYS A 33 0.63 13.35 -0.64
CA CYS A 33 0.18 13.23 0.75
C CYS A 33 -1.19 13.88 0.93
N SER A 34 -1.77 13.73 2.13
CA SER A 34 -3.05 14.39 2.46
C SER A 34 -2.99 15.90 2.26
N SER A 35 -4.05 16.50 1.74
CA SER A 35 -4.27 17.96 1.62
C SER A 35 -4.04 18.75 2.90
N ARG A 36 -4.16 18.08 4.05
CA ARG A 36 -3.91 18.69 5.38
C ARG A 36 -2.44 18.63 5.81
N SER A 37 -1.56 18.05 5.00
CA SER A 37 -0.16 17.89 5.35
C SER A 37 0.61 19.20 5.17
N SER A 38 1.35 19.60 6.21
CA SER A 38 2.29 20.73 6.14
C SER A 38 3.53 20.43 5.26
N LYS A 39 3.60 19.24 4.68
CA LYS A 39 4.73 18.79 3.85
C LYS A 39 4.48 18.97 2.35
N ILE A 40 3.30 19.43 1.94
CA ILE A 40 3.01 19.79 0.55
C ILE A 40 4.00 20.86 0.08
N GLY A 41 4.55 20.69 -1.12
CA GLY A 41 5.57 21.55 -1.71
C GLY A 41 7.00 21.34 -1.17
N GLN A 42 7.18 20.49 -0.14
CA GLN A 42 8.49 20.13 0.34
C GLN A 42 9.19 19.20 -0.65
N ASP A 43 10.49 19.40 -0.85
CA ASP A 43 11.32 18.48 -1.63
C ASP A 43 11.41 17.10 -0.97
N ILE A 44 11.30 16.05 -1.78
CA ILE A 44 11.28 14.65 -1.31
C ILE A 44 12.61 14.27 -0.64
N GLY A 45 13.75 14.72 -1.16
CA GLY A 45 15.05 14.47 -0.53
C GLY A 45 15.13 15.07 0.86
N LYS A 46 14.60 16.28 1.03
CA LYS A 46 14.51 16.92 2.36
C LYS A 46 13.63 16.14 3.33
N LEU A 47 12.55 15.51 2.83
CA LEU A 47 11.66 14.68 3.66
C LEU A 47 12.41 13.52 4.34
N ILE A 48 13.36 12.91 3.64
CA ILE A 48 14.12 11.74 4.09
C ILE A 48 15.54 12.09 4.61
N GLY A 49 15.86 13.39 4.75
CA GLY A 49 17.16 13.84 5.25
C GLY A 49 18.32 13.65 4.27
N GLN A 50 18.04 13.57 2.97
CA GLN A 50 19.02 13.43 1.89
C GLN A 50 19.19 14.72 1.08
N LYS A 51 19.97 14.66 0.00
CA LYS A 51 20.13 15.76 -0.94
C LYS A 51 18.79 16.15 -1.55
N ARG A 52 18.70 17.37 -2.04
CA ARG A 52 17.56 17.83 -2.82
C ARG A 52 17.41 17.01 -4.10
N GLU A 53 16.23 16.45 -4.32
CA GLU A 53 15.91 15.62 -5.49
C GLU A 53 15.14 16.38 -6.58
N GLU A 54 14.79 17.67 -6.31
CA GLU A 54 14.00 18.52 -7.22
C GLU A 54 12.59 17.99 -7.52
N ILE A 55 12.10 17.06 -6.70
CA ILE A 55 10.79 16.49 -6.75
C ILE A 55 10.01 16.95 -5.54
N ASN A 56 8.96 17.74 -5.75
CA ASN A 56 8.13 18.25 -4.66
C ASN A 56 6.95 17.35 -4.36
N ILE A 57 6.65 17.21 -3.07
CA ILE A 57 5.47 16.47 -2.59
C ILE A 57 4.21 17.22 -3.02
N GLY A 58 3.33 16.53 -3.72
CA GLY A 58 2.03 17.05 -4.14
C GLY A 58 0.88 16.63 -3.20
N GLU A 59 -0.28 17.19 -3.43
CA GLU A 59 -1.54 16.72 -2.88
C GLU A 59 -2.10 15.59 -3.76
N ASP A 60 -2.01 15.76 -5.07
CA ASP A 60 -2.57 14.87 -6.09
C ASP A 60 -1.48 14.22 -6.94
N ILE A 61 -1.91 13.29 -7.80
CA ILE A 61 -1.08 12.67 -8.82
C ILE A 61 -1.21 13.49 -10.11
N PRO A 62 -0.14 14.20 -10.56
CA PRO A 62 -0.24 15.07 -11.73
C PRO A 62 -0.55 14.28 -13.01
N GLN A 63 -1.48 14.79 -13.81
CA GLN A 63 -1.84 14.17 -15.09
C GLN A 63 -0.70 14.23 -16.12
N SER A 64 0.15 15.25 -16.03
CA SER A 64 1.24 15.52 -16.98
C SER A 64 2.45 14.59 -16.85
N ILE A 65 2.63 13.90 -15.71
CA ILE A 65 3.80 13.04 -15.52
C ILE A 65 3.56 11.62 -16.04
N SER A 66 4.59 11.04 -16.64
CA SER A 66 4.61 9.63 -17.03
C SER A 66 4.90 8.78 -15.80
N ILE A 67 4.04 7.79 -15.53
CA ILE A 67 4.14 6.87 -14.40
C ILE A 67 3.97 5.45 -14.94
N ASP A 68 4.85 4.53 -14.52
CA ASP A 68 4.74 3.11 -14.86
C ASP A 68 4.04 2.30 -13.76
N LEU A 69 4.12 2.76 -12.50
CA LEU A 69 3.53 2.11 -11.33
C LEU A 69 3.19 3.13 -10.24
N ILE A 70 2.00 3.04 -9.69
CA ILE A 70 1.65 3.73 -8.44
C ILE A 70 1.82 2.75 -7.27
N ILE A 71 2.53 3.18 -6.22
CA ILE A 71 2.62 2.46 -4.94
C ILE A 71 1.87 3.29 -3.90
N ASP A 72 0.82 2.72 -3.32
CA ASP A 72 -0.05 3.39 -2.37
C ASP A 72 0.06 2.81 -0.95
N PHE A 73 0.47 3.65 -0.02
CA PHE A 73 0.43 3.43 1.43
C PHE A 73 -0.12 4.69 2.13
N SER A 74 -1.36 5.05 1.80
CA SER A 74 -1.97 6.31 2.25
C SER A 74 -3.11 6.08 3.26
N SER A 75 -4.32 6.21 2.81
CA SER A 75 -5.56 5.99 3.55
C SER A 75 -6.60 5.43 2.58
N PRO A 76 -7.70 4.80 3.07
CA PRO A 76 -8.74 4.29 2.17
C PRO A 76 -9.25 5.34 1.17
N ALA A 77 -9.45 6.58 1.61
CA ALA A 77 -9.86 7.67 0.72
C ALA A 77 -8.76 8.04 -0.30
N GLY A 78 -7.49 8.14 0.15
CA GLY A 78 -6.35 8.41 -0.73
C GLY A 78 -6.12 7.30 -1.74
N SER A 79 -6.27 6.04 -1.33
CA SER A 79 -6.17 4.89 -2.22
C SER A 79 -7.23 4.90 -3.32
N MET A 80 -8.46 5.35 -3.03
CA MET A 80 -9.50 5.47 -4.06
C MET A 80 -9.14 6.53 -5.11
N ILE A 81 -8.56 7.65 -4.71
CA ILE A 81 -8.06 8.69 -5.63
C ILE A 81 -6.91 8.14 -6.48
N ALA A 82 -5.96 7.44 -5.85
CA ALA A 82 -4.85 6.81 -6.57
C ALA A 82 -5.33 5.74 -7.56
N LEU A 83 -6.33 4.94 -7.19
CA LEU A 83 -6.95 3.92 -8.03
C LEU A 83 -7.65 4.53 -9.24
N GLU A 84 -8.41 5.60 -9.06
CA GLU A 84 -9.06 6.34 -10.14
C GLU A 84 -8.02 6.87 -11.13
N THR A 85 -6.95 7.49 -10.64
CA THR A 85 -5.85 7.95 -11.48
C THR A 85 -5.17 6.80 -12.22
N ALA A 86 -4.96 5.65 -11.56
CA ALA A 86 -4.39 4.47 -12.19
C ALA A 86 -5.28 3.94 -13.31
N LEU A 87 -6.60 3.93 -13.11
CA LEU A 87 -7.58 3.55 -14.13
C LEU A 87 -7.57 4.49 -15.33
N ASP A 88 -7.57 5.80 -15.10
CA ASP A 88 -7.58 6.83 -16.16
C ASP A 88 -6.31 6.77 -17.00
N LYS A 89 -5.17 6.50 -16.37
CA LYS A 89 -3.88 6.36 -17.05
C LYS A 89 -3.63 4.96 -17.63
N GLY A 90 -4.43 3.95 -17.25
CA GLY A 90 -4.24 2.56 -17.68
C GLY A 90 -2.96 1.93 -17.11
N ILE A 91 -2.53 2.31 -15.89
CA ILE A 91 -1.27 1.88 -15.27
C ILE A 91 -1.49 0.98 -14.06
N PRO A 92 -0.52 0.10 -13.74
CA PRO A 92 -0.59 -0.75 -12.54
C PRO A 92 -0.60 0.06 -11.24
N ILE A 93 -1.24 -0.53 -10.21
CA ILE A 93 -1.20 0.01 -8.85
C ILE A 93 -0.98 -1.11 -7.82
N LEU A 94 -0.06 -0.85 -6.87
CA LEU A 94 0.11 -1.64 -5.65
C LEU A 94 -0.51 -0.88 -4.49
N ILE A 95 -1.46 -1.48 -3.79
CA ILE A 95 -2.17 -0.90 -2.65
C ILE A 95 -1.79 -1.69 -1.40
N GLY A 96 -1.02 -1.06 -0.51
CA GLY A 96 -0.68 -1.58 0.83
C GLY A 96 -1.51 -0.94 1.94
N THR A 97 -2.40 -0.02 1.61
CA THR A 97 -3.37 0.58 2.52
C THR A 97 -4.36 -0.47 2.99
N THR A 98 -4.77 -0.39 4.26
CA THR A 98 -5.76 -1.28 4.88
C THR A 98 -6.98 -0.48 5.35
N GLY A 99 -8.03 -1.17 5.82
CA GLY A 99 -9.22 -0.52 6.40
C GLY A 99 -10.28 -0.11 5.37
N PHE A 100 -10.30 -0.72 4.20
CA PHE A 100 -11.34 -0.51 3.19
C PHE A 100 -12.69 -1.07 3.64
N ASN A 101 -13.75 -0.32 3.36
CA ASN A 101 -15.13 -0.82 3.48
C ASN A 101 -15.47 -1.74 2.28
N SER A 102 -16.66 -2.41 2.35
CA SER A 102 -17.09 -3.36 1.32
C SER A 102 -17.19 -2.71 -0.07
N GLN A 103 -17.73 -1.49 -0.16
CA GLN A 103 -17.86 -0.78 -1.44
C GLN A 103 -16.49 -0.48 -2.06
N GLN A 104 -15.53 -0.05 -1.26
CA GLN A 104 -14.15 0.21 -1.73
C GLN A 104 -13.46 -1.07 -2.20
N LYS A 105 -13.65 -2.20 -1.48
CA LYS A 105 -13.13 -3.52 -1.91
C LYS A 105 -13.74 -3.94 -3.25
N ASP A 106 -15.03 -3.72 -3.44
CA ASP A 106 -15.73 -4.01 -4.71
C ASP A 106 -15.19 -3.14 -5.85
N ASP A 107 -14.91 -1.86 -5.59
CA ASP A 107 -14.38 -0.94 -6.60
C ASP A 107 -12.94 -1.30 -6.98
N ILE A 108 -12.10 -1.71 -6.02
CA ILE A 108 -10.77 -2.27 -6.27
C ILE A 108 -10.87 -3.55 -7.12
N THR A 109 -11.81 -4.43 -6.80
CA THR A 109 -12.06 -5.66 -7.57
C THR A 109 -12.52 -5.38 -8.99
N LYS A 110 -13.37 -4.36 -9.21
CA LYS A 110 -13.77 -3.93 -10.56
C LYS A 110 -12.59 -3.35 -11.35
N ALA A 111 -11.75 -2.55 -10.67
CA ALA A 111 -10.54 -1.97 -11.27
C ALA A 111 -9.55 -3.04 -11.72
N SER A 112 -9.38 -4.11 -10.96
CA SER A 112 -8.46 -5.23 -11.28
C SER A 112 -8.82 -5.98 -12.57
N ARG A 113 -10.03 -5.78 -13.09
CA ARG A 113 -10.45 -6.30 -14.40
C ARG A 113 -9.98 -5.45 -15.57
N LYS A 114 -9.51 -4.22 -15.31
CA LYS A 114 -9.11 -3.24 -16.32
C LYS A 114 -7.61 -2.97 -16.30
N ILE A 115 -7.00 -2.95 -15.12
CA ILE A 115 -5.58 -2.69 -14.90
C ILE A 115 -5.01 -3.71 -13.92
N PRO A 116 -3.68 -3.97 -13.91
CA PRO A 116 -3.06 -4.76 -12.85
C PRO A 116 -3.18 -4.06 -11.50
N VAL A 117 -3.82 -4.75 -10.54
CA VAL A 117 -3.97 -4.27 -9.16
C VAL A 117 -3.44 -5.33 -8.21
N LEU A 118 -2.47 -4.97 -7.37
CA LEU A 118 -2.04 -5.77 -6.23
C LEU A 118 -2.57 -5.12 -4.96
N LEU A 119 -3.55 -5.75 -4.32
CA LEU A 119 -4.02 -5.37 -2.98
C LEU A 119 -3.34 -6.29 -1.96
N ALA A 120 -2.48 -5.73 -1.12
CA ALA A 120 -1.70 -6.48 -0.13
C ALA A 120 -1.87 -5.85 1.26
N SER A 121 -2.68 -6.48 2.10
CA SER A 121 -2.85 -6.11 3.52
C SER A 121 -1.57 -6.29 4.33
N ASN A 122 -0.70 -7.19 3.87
CA ASN A 122 0.60 -7.47 4.46
C ASN A 122 1.60 -7.93 3.39
N THR A 123 2.77 -7.29 3.36
CA THR A 123 3.87 -7.62 2.42
C THR A 123 4.99 -8.44 3.06
N SER A 124 4.79 -8.93 4.30
CA SER A 124 5.77 -9.77 4.99
C SER A 124 5.86 -11.15 4.36
N PRO A 125 7.05 -11.61 3.90
CA PRO A 125 7.25 -12.98 3.44
C PRO A 125 6.90 -14.02 4.52
N GLY A 126 7.15 -13.70 5.81
CA GLY A 126 6.80 -14.56 6.94
C GLY A 126 5.29 -14.81 7.05
N ILE A 127 4.48 -13.78 6.87
CA ILE A 127 3.01 -13.90 6.87
C ILE A 127 2.55 -14.69 5.63
N ALA A 128 3.16 -14.50 4.48
CA ALA A 128 2.84 -15.28 3.28
C ALA A 128 3.13 -16.79 3.49
N ILE A 129 4.26 -17.12 4.12
CA ILE A 129 4.59 -18.50 4.49
C ILE A 129 3.57 -19.05 5.49
N LEU A 130 3.22 -18.28 6.54
CA LEU A 130 2.24 -18.69 7.53
C LEU A 130 0.87 -18.97 6.89
N LYS A 131 0.40 -18.11 6.00
CA LYS A 131 -0.84 -18.34 5.23
C LYS A 131 -0.80 -19.64 4.44
N ASN A 132 0.30 -19.92 3.76
CA ASN A 132 0.48 -21.17 3.04
C ASN A 132 0.42 -22.39 3.97
N LEU A 133 1.07 -22.32 5.13
CA LEU A 133 1.04 -23.41 6.12
C LEU A 133 -0.38 -23.64 6.66
N ILE A 134 -1.11 -22.58 7.01
CA ILE A 134 -2.50 -22.64 7.47
C ILE A 134 -3.38 -23.27 6.38
N SER A 135 -3.28 -22.79 5.15
CA SER A 135 -4.06 -23.31 4.02
C SER A 135 -3.80 -24.81 3.77
N HIS A 136 -2.55 -25.26 3.90
CA HIS A 136 -2.22 -26.69 3.80
C HIS A 136 -2.76 -27.50 4.98
N SER A 137 -2.69 -26.98 6.20
CA SER A 137 -3.17 -27.67 7.40
C SER A 137 -4.68 -27.81 7.42
N ARG A 138 -5.43 -26.93 6.75
CA ARG A 138 -6.89 -26.96 6.67
C ARG A 138 -7.45 -28.32 6.25
N ASN A 139 -6.79 -29.01 5.32
CA ASN A 139 -7.20 -30.33 4.86
C ASN A 139 -6.91 -31.44 5.87
N ILE A 140 -6.08 -31.18 6.86
CA ILE A 140 -5.65 -32.13 7.91
C ILE A 140 -6.42 -31.87 9.20
N ILE A 141 -6.72 -30.62 9.49
CA ILE A 141 -7.50 -30.16 10.64
C ILE A 141 -8.97 -30.38 10.32
N LYS A 142 -9.53 -31.45 10.88
CA LYS A 142 -10.96 -31.76 10.76
C LYS A 142 -11.78 -30.94 11.76
N GLU A 143 -13.11 -31.05 11.71
CA GLU A 143 -14.09 -30.31 12.50
C GLU A 143 -13.90 -30.40 14.04
N ASP A 144 -13.05 -31.32 14.51
CA ASP A 144 -12.76 -31.52 15.93
C ASP A 144 -11.79 -30.47 16.54
N PHE A 145 -11.24 -29.55 15.73
CA PHE A 145 -10.29 -28.54 16.17
C PHE A 145 -10.88 -27.14 16.10
N SER A 146 -10.65 -26.34 17.13
CA SER A 146 -10.89 -24.89 17.11
C SER A 146 -9.59 -24.15 16.89
N LEU A 147 -9.62 -23.15 16.02
CA LEU A 147 -8.49 -22.26 15.75
C LEU A 147 -8.70 -20.92 16.45
N ASN A 148 -7.66 -20.45 17.14
CA ASN A 148 -7.63 -19.14 17.76
C ASN A 148 -6.47 -18.33 17.21
N ILE A 149 -6.72 -17.07 16.81
CA ILE A 149 -5.70 -16.11 16.42
C ILE A 149 -5.54 -15.11 17.57
N SER A 150 -4.32 -14.98 18.07
CA SER A 150 -3.96 -13.97 19.06
C SER A 150 -2.86 -13.08 18.50
N GLU A 151 -2.99 -11.77 18.69
CA GLU A 151 -2.01 -10.79 18.22
C GLU A 151 -1.67 -9.79 19.32
N ILE A 152 -0.45 -9.30 19.30
CA ILE A 152 0.04 -8.26 20.22
C ILE A 152 0.65 -7.15 19.36
N HIS A 153 0.21 -5.93 19.60
CA HIS A 153 0.69 -4.74 18.91
C HIS A 153 1.11 -3.65 19.89
N HIS A 154 1.83 -2.66 19.39
CA HIS A 154 2.16 -1.46 20.15
C HIS A 154 0.90 -0.65 20.48
N ALA A 155 0.97 0.15 21.57
CA ALA A 155 -0.19 0.90 22.09
C ALA A 155 -0.81 1.93 21.11
N GLU A 156 -0.07 2.36 20.09
CA GLU A 156 -0.55 3.33 19.11
C GLU A 156 -1.40 2.71 17.99
N LYS A 157 -1.55 1.37 17.95
CA LYS A 157 -2.37 0.70 16.92
C LYS A 157 -3.85 1.01 17.16
N LYS A 158 -4.52 1.50 16.13
CA LYS A 158 -5.92 1.96 16.21
C LYS A 158 -6.93 0.93 15.72
N ASP A 159 -6.52 0.07 14.80
CA ASP A 159 -7.35 -0.99 14.22
C ASP A 159 -7.19 -2.30 15.02
N ALA A 160 -8.31 -2.91 15.41
CA ALA A 160 -8.41 -4.22 16.04
C ALA A 160 -9.70 -4.91 15.58
N PRO A 161 -9.66 -6.16 15.08
CA PRO A 161 -8.43 -6.92 14.77
C PRO A 161 -7.62 -6.28 13.64
N SER A 162 -6.32 -6.64 13.54
CA SER A 162 -5.45 -6.13 12.47
C SER A 162 -5.86 -6.68 11.11
N GLY A 163 -5.50 -5.95 10.03
CA GLY A 163 -5.69 -6.46 8.67
C GLY A 163 -5.02 -7.82 8.45
N THR A 164 -3.89 -8.08 9.12
CA THR A 164 -3.19 -9.37 9.07
C THR A 164 -3.98 -10.48 9.77
N ALA A 165 -4.58 -10.19 10.92
CA ALA A 165 -5.40 -11.17 11.63
C ALA A 165 -6.65 -11.55 10.83
N ILE A 166 -7.32 -10.55 10.24
CA ILE A 166 -8.47 -10.76 9.35
C ILE A 166 -8.06 -11.60 8.12
N ASP A 167 -6.94 -11.28 7.49
CA ASP A 167 -6.43 -11.98 6.32
C ASP A 167 -6.01 -13.44 6.63
N LEU A 168 -5.51 -13.70 7.84
CA LEU A 168 -5.25 -15.06 8.33
C LEU A 168 -6.56 -15.81 8.60
N GLU A 169 -7.56 -15.16 9.21
CA GLU A 169 -8.89 -15.74 9.45
C GLU A 169 -9.57 -16.14 8.13
N GLU A 170 -9.53 -15.27 7.13
CA GLU A 170 -10.08 -15.56 5.78
C GLU A 170 -9.35 -16.74 5.08
N THR A 171 -8.18 -17.14 5.56
CA THR A 171 -7.39 -18.26 5.02
C THR A 171 -7.83 -19.60 5.62
N ILE A 172 -8.48 -19.59 6.77
CA ILE A 172 -8.98 -20.76 7.51
C ILE A 172 -10.34 -21.18 6.96
#